data_aaa911a8d78b9a55f07b8a0989d33f07
#
_entry.id   aaa911a8d78b9a55f07b8a0989d33f07
#
_cell.length_a   1.000
_cell.length_b   1.000
_cell.length_c   1.000
_cell.angle_alpha   90.00
_cell.angle_beta   90.00
_cell.angle_gamma   90.00
#
_symmetry.space_group_name_H-M   'P 1'
#
loop_
_entity.id
_entity.type
_entity.pdbx_description
1 polymer ?
#
loop_
_entity_poly.entity_id
_entity_poly.type
_entity_poly.pdbx_seq_one_letter_code
_entity_poly.pdbx_strand_id
1 'polypeptide(L)'
;PGTTSAAHEKSKFLKEIILENIKVDEIKPSFAFELLSHMKGGPSIGVLLDLALSDDKSVALDAAEVLKTQVFLYEVDTSRLENAYKDGNKIAEDILKSYSNAEFFTKLPEIEEEVKVVTYVAAEGDISTDLLSPGNQAHSRSDRELHGKCMISEKAQLEITELKKQHPDKRVMLIAEKGTMGVGSSRMSGVNNVALWTGKQASPYVPFVNIAPIVAGTNGISPIFLTTVGAVSYTHLTLPT
;
A
#
# COMPACT_ATOMS: atom_id res chain seq x y z
N PRO A 1 17.47 -7.24 12.40
CA PRO A 1 16.34 -6.57 13.01
C PRO A 1 15.89 -5.45 12.11
N GLY A 2 14.77 -5.62 11.41
CA GLY A 2 14.15 -4.59 10.57
C GLY A 2 13.70 -3.44 11.47
N THR A 3 14.59 -2.53 11.68
CA THR A 3 14.37 -1.32 12.45
C THR A 3 14.03 -0.16 11.51
N THR A 4 13.60 0.94 12.04
CA THR A 4 13.42 2.20 11.31
C THR A 4 14.67 2.56 10.51
N SER A 5 15.86 2.18 10.97
CA SER A 5 17.13 2.39 10.26
C SER A 5 17.20 1.64 8.93
N ALA A 6 16.71 0.40 8.85
CA ALA A 6 16.72 -0.36 7.60
C ALA A 6 15.83 0.30 6.52
N ALA A 7 14.68 0.85 6.90
CA ALA A 7 13.82 1.60 5.99
C ALA A 7 14.50 2.89 5.52
N HIS A 8 15.23 3.59 6.39
CA HIS A 8 16.02 4.76 6.02
C HIS A 8 17.10 4.42 5.01
N GLU A 9 17.88 3.37 5.25
CA GLU A 9 18.94 2.95 4.34
C GLU A 9 18.37 2.50 2.99
N LYS A 10 17.26 1.76 2.99
CA LYS A 10 16.57 1.38 1.75
C LYS A 10 16.11 2.62 0.98
N SER A 11 15.47 3.60 1.62
CA SER A 11 14.98 4.79 0.93
C SER A 11 16.11 5.64 0.35
N LYS A 12 17.22 5.79 1.06
CA LYS A 12 18.42 6.46 0.55
C LYS A 12 19.01 5.73 -0.66
N PHE A 13 19.13 4.41 -0.57
CA PHE A 13 19.64 3.58 -1.67
C PHE A 13 18.77 3.73 -2.92
N LEU A 14 17.44 3.71 -2.77
CA LEU A 14 16.50 3.93 -3.88
C LEU A 14 16.64 5.34 -4.47
N LYS A 15 16.89 6.37 -3.64
CA LYS A 15 17.19 7.73 -4.10
C LYS A 15 18.42 7.75 -5.01
N GLU A 16 19.50 7.07 -4.62
CA GLU A 16 20.72 7.03 -5.43
C GLU A 16 20.51 6.32 -6.79
N ILE A 17 19.63 5.31 -6.83
CA ILE A 17 19.23 4.67 -8.09
C ILE A 17 18.42 5.62 -8.97
N ILE A 18 17.46 6.35 -8.38
CA ILE A 18 16.64 7.33 -9.11
C ILE A 18 17.50 8.44 -9.71
N LEU A 19 18.50 8.89 -8.99
CA LEU A 19 19.45 9.92 -9.45
C LEU A 19 20.55 9.35 -10.37
N GLU A 20 20.48 8.07 -10.69
CA GLU A 20 21.47 7.33 -11.51
C GLU A 20 22.91 7.37 -10.96
N ASN A 21 23.08 7.69 -9.67
CA ASN A 21 24.39 7.63 -9.00
C ASN A 21 24.85 6.18 -8.77
N ILE A 22 23.88 5.27 -8.62
CA ILE A 22 24.10 3.82 -8.48
C ILE A 22 23.27 3.11 -9.55
N LYS A 23 23.89 2.17 -10.26
CA LYS A 23 23.19 1.32 -11.24
C LYS A 23 23.06 -0.09 -10.69
N VAL A 24 21.85 -0.61 -10.74
CA VAL A 24 21.50 -1.98 -10.37
C VAL A 24 20.67 -2.54 -11.51
N ASP A 25 21.14 -3.63 -12.13
CA ASP A 25 20.54 -4.16 -13.35
C ASP A 25 19.04 -4.49 -13.21
N GLU A 26 18.63 -4.97 -12.02
CA GLU A 26 17.25 -5.37 -11.73
C GLU A 26 16.34 -4.23 -11.28
N ILE A 27 16.90 -3.05 -10.96
CA ILE A 27 16.14 -1.93 -10.39
C ILE A 27 16.33 -0.68 -11.25
N LYS A 28 15.36 -0.43 -12.12
CA LYS A 28 15.29 0.82 -12.90
C LYS A 28 14.75 1.97 -12.03
N PRO A 29 15.02 3.24 -12.36
CA PRO A 29 14.49 4.39 -11.64
C PRO A 29 12.96 4.37 -11.43
N SER A 30 12.19 3.98 -12.43
CA SER A 30 10.74 3.84 -12.31
C SER A 30 10.31 2.80 -11.28
N PHE A 31 11.02 1.67 -11.22
CA PHE A 31 10.76 0.65 -10.20
C PHE A 31 11.22 1.11 -8.80
N ALA A 32 12.28 1.90 -8.71
CA ALA A 32 12.70 2.50 -7.43
C ALA A 32 11.63 3.47 -6.89
N PHE A 33 10.98 4.26 -7.74
CA PHE A 33 9.83 5.06 -7.36
C PHE A 33 8.64 4.22 -6.88
N GLU A 34 8.33 3.12 -7.55
CA GLU A 34 7.30 2.18 -7.11
C GLU A 34 7.62 1.63 -5.72
N LEU A 35 8.84 1.19 -5.47
CA LEU A 35 9.28 0.71 -4.16
C LEU A 35 9.18 1.80 -3.07
N LEU A 36 9.53 3.06 -3.38
CA LEU A 36 9.32 4.18 -2.45
C LEU A 36 7.84 4.42 -2.16
N SER A 37 6.95 4.25 -3.14
CA SER A 37 5.51 4.40 -2.96
C SER A 37 4.92 3.35 -2.02
N HIS A 38 5.55 2.17 -1.95
CA HIS A 38 5.18 1.09 -1.04
C HIS A 38 5.72 1.27 0.37
N MET A 39 6.68 2.17 0.57
CA MET A 39 7.15 2.56 1.89
C MET A 39 6.24 3.64 2.46
N LYS A 40 5.79 3.47 3.68
CA LYS A 40 4.88 4.42 4.36
C LYS A 40 5.57 4.97 5.60
N GLY A 41 5.71 6.28 5.64
CA GLY A 41 6.27 6.95 6.79
C GLY A 41 7.51 7.79 6.49
N GLY A 42 8.05 8.41 7.53
CA GLY A 42 9.12 9.39 7.47
C GLY A 42 10.33 9.06 6.59
N PRO A 43 10.82 7.80 6.60
CA PRO A 43 11.99 7.45 5.78
C PRO A 43 11.80 7.69 4.28
N SER A 44 10.66 7.33 3.73
CA SER A 44 10.38 7.52 2.31
C SER A 44 9.94 8.94 1.98
N ILE A 45 9.17 9.57 2.87
CA ILE A 45 8.65 10.94 2.67
C ILE A 45 9.80 11.94 2.57
N GLY A 46 10.79 11.87 3.45
CA GLY A 46 11.96 12.76 3.39
C GLY A 46 12.71 12.66 2.07
N VAL A 47 12.92 11.43 1.59
CA VAL A 47 13.56 11.19 0.29
C VAL A 47 12.70 11.71 -0.87
N LEU A 48 11.40 11.47 -0.84
CA LEU A 48 10.48 11.95 -1.87
C LEU A 48 10.41 13.49 -1.91
N LEU A 49 10.48 14.16 -0.75
CA LEU A 49 10.57 15.62 -0.68
C LEU A 49 11.87 16.13 -1.31
N ASP A 50 12.99 15.48 -1.02
CA ASP A 50 14.28 15.85 -1.64
C ASP A 50 14.21 15.73 -3.17
N LEU A 51 13.64 14.63 -3.67
CA LEU A 51 13.49 14.39 -5.10
C LEU A 51 12.51 15.37 -5.75
N ALA A 52 11.37 15.65 -5.10
CA ALA A 52 10.34 16.57 -5.61
C ALA A 52 10.83 18.03 -5.68
N LEU A 53 11.82 18.39 -4.87
CA LEU A 53 12.43 19.71 -4.85
C LEU A 53 13.79 19.76 -5.57
N SER A 54 14.14 18.71 -6.32
CA SER A 54 15.38 18.66 -7.10
C SER A 54 15.29 19.49 -8.39
N ASP A 55 16.45 19.81 -8.97
CA ASP A 55 16.54 20.54 -10.25
C ASP A 55 16.15 19.69 -11.46
N ASP A 56 16.18 18.36 -11.33
CA ASP A 56 15.73 17.46 -12.39
C ASP A 56 14.19 17.41 -12.43
N LYS A 57 13.62 18.07 -13.44
CA LYS A 57 12.17 18.20 -13.59
C LYS A 57 11.45 16.84 -13.73
N SER A 58 12.06 15.87 -14.39
CA SER A 58 11.42 14.55 -14.57
C SER A 58 11.34 13.83 -13.24
N VAL A 59 12.46 13.77 -12.53
CA VAL A 59 12.55 13.18 -11.20
C VAL A 59 11.60 13.88 -10.23
N ALA A 60 11.56 15.23 -10.28
CA ALA A 60 10.72 16.01 -9.38
C ALA A 60 9.21 15.78 -9.61
N LEU A 61 8.78 15.63 -10.86
CA LEU A 61 7.39 15.32 -11.21
C LEU A 61 7.00 13.92 -10.72
N ASP A 62 7.84 12.91 -10.98
CA ASP A 62 7.57 11.54 -10.54
C ASP A 62 7.49 11.44 -9.01
N ALA A 63 8.39 12.12 -8.30
CA ALA A 63 8.37 12.19 -6.84
C ALA A 63 7.11 12.90 -6.31
N ALA A 64 6.67 13.97 -6.97
CA ALA A 64 5.44 14.67 -6.61
C ALA A 64 4.21 13.78 -6.74
N GLU A 65 4.11 13.01 -7.83
CA GLU A 65 3.00 12.07 -8.00
C GLU A 65 2.95 11.02 -6.88
N VAL A 66 4.11 10.52 -6.45
CA VAL A 66 4.16 9.59 -5.31
C VAL A 66 3.77 10.28 -4.00
N LEU A 67 4.26 11.50 -3.74
CA LEU A 67 3.92 12.26 -2.53
C LEU A 67 2.42 12.52 -2.43
N LYS A 68 1.75 12.87 -3.51
CA LYS A 68 0.29 13.10 -3.55
C LYS A 68 -0.53 11.88 -3.14
N THR A 69 0.05 10.68 -3.19
CA THR A 69 -0.59 9.44 -2.72
C THR A 69 -0.33 9.11 -1.25
N GLN A 70 0.51 9.85 -0.55
CA GLN A 70 0.83 9.59 0.85
C GLN A 70 -0.22 10.18 1.78
N VAL A 71 -0.64 9.38 2.79
CA VAL A 71 -1.69 9.77 3.75
C VAL A 71 -1.11 10.44 5.00
N PHE A 72 0.16 10.18 5.32
CA PHE A 72 0.80 10.65 6.55
C PHE A 72 1.30 12.09 6.40
N LEU A 73 0.35 13.03 6.30
CA LEU A 73 0.67 14.45 6.07
C LEU A 73 1.50 15.07 7.20
N TYR A 74 1.35 14.58 8.42
CA TYR A 74 2.14 15.07 9.56
C TYR A 74 3.64 14.75 9.46
N GLU A 75 4.03 13.80 8.62
CA GLU A 75 5.44 13.48 8.35
C GLU A 75 6.03 14.30 7.19
N VAL A 76 5.19 15.03 6.47
CA VAL A 76 5.62 15.90 5.38
C VAL A 76 6.13 17.22 5.97
N ASP A 77 7.36 17.60 5.63
CA ASP A 77 7.88 18.91 5.96
C ASP A 77 7.24 19.99 5.06
N THR A 78 6.04 20.42 5.45
CA THR A 78 5.29 21.42 4.69
C THR A 78 6.00 22.76 4.59
N SER A 79 6.87 23.11 5.55
CA SER A 79 7.63 24.35 5.51
C SER A 79 8.59 24.38 4.32
N ARG A 80 9.18 23.26 3.95
CA ARG A 80 10.02 23.14 2.74
C ARG A 80 9.22 23.38 1.48
N LEU A 81 8.02 22.76 1.38
CA LEU A 81 7.13 22.97 0.25
C LEU A 81 6.61 24.39 0.16
N GLU A 82 6.23 24.98 1.31
CA GLU A 82 5.77 26.39 1.37
C GLU A 82 6.86 27.38 0.94
N ASN A 83 8.09 27.18 1.36
CA ASN A 83 9.22 28.02 0.94
C ASN A 83 9.48 27.87 -0.56
N ALA A 84 9.55 26.65 -1.07
CA ALA A 84 9.72 26.41 -2.49
C ALA A 84 8.57 27.02 -3.32
N TYR A 85 7.33 26.94 -2.84
CA TYR A 85 6.19 27.59 -3.48
C TYR A 85 6.34 29.13 -3.51
N LYS A 86 6.75 29.75 -2.40
CA LYS A 86 7.01 31.21 -2.34
C LYS A 86 8.09 31.62 -3.33
N ASP A 87 9.08 30.76 -3.56
CA ASP A 87 10.14 30.96 -4.55
C ASP A 87 9.68 30.64 -6.00
N GLY A 88 8.40 30.31 -6.20
CA GLY A 88 7.80 30.09 -7.51
C GLY A 88 7.88 28.66 -8.04
N ASN A 89 8.25 27.69 -7.20
CA ASN A 89 8.31 26.27 -7.60
C ASN A 89 6.89 25.72 -7.84
N LYS A 90 6.59 25.37 -9.09
CA LYS A 90 5.27 24.88 -9.51
C LYS A 90 4.96 23.47 -9.04
N ILE A 91 5.98 22.64 -8.82
CA ILE A 91 5.80 21.28 -8.30
C ILE A 91 5.40 21.34 -6.83
N ALA A 92 6.05 22.21 -6.04
CA ALA A 92 5.66 22.45 -4.66
C ALA A 92 4.22 23.01 -4.55
N GLU A 93 3.83 23.94 -5.45
CA GLU A 93 2.45 24.43 -5.55
C GLU A 93 1.46 23.28 -5.78
N ASP A 94 1.74 22.39 -6.73
CA ASP A 94 0.88 21.28 -7.09
C ASP A 94 0.71 20.28 -5.93
N ILE A 95 1.79 19.93 -5.23
CA ILE A 95 1.74 19.06 -4.05
C ILE A 95 0.89 19.70 -2.94
N LEU A 96 1.13 20.97 -2.60
CA LEU A 96 0.38 21.67 -1.57
C LEU A 96 -1.10 21.77 -1.91
N LYS A 97 -1.41 22.04 -3.19
CA LYS A 97 -2.78 22.10 -3.69
C LYS A 97 -3.48 20.74 -3.60
N SER A 98 -2.78 19.67 -3.98
CA SER A 98 -3.30 18.31 -3.84
C SER A 98 -3.63 17.97 -2.38
N TYR A 99 -2.76 18.34 -1.44
CA TYR A 99 -3.01 18.13 -0.01
C TYR A 99 -4.18 18.98 0.50
N SER A 100 -4.26 20.25 0.11
CA SER A 100 -5.36 21.12 0.53
C SER A 100 -6.72 20.65 0.00
N ASN A 101 -6.74 20.03 -1.16
CA ASN A 101 -7.93 19.45 -1.78
C ASN A 101 -8.23 18.03 -1.28
N ALA A 102 -7.39 17.48 -0.42
CA ALA A 102 -7.49 16.10 0.06
C ALA A 102 -7.63 15.07 -1.08
N GLU A 103 -6.88 15.24 -2.18
CA GLU A 103 -7.03 14.44 -3.41
C GLU A 103 -6.81 12.96 -3.17
N PHE A 104 -5.96 12.59 -2.22
CA PHE A 104 -5.77 11.21 -1.80
C PHE A 104 -7.10 10.53 -1.41
N PHE A 105 -8.03 11.28 -0.82
CA PHE A 105 -9.34 10.77 -0.38
C PHE A 105 -10.44 10.98 -1.42
N THR A 106 -10.30 11.93 -2.32
CA THR A 106 -11.35 12.34 -3.26
C THR A 106 -11.14 11.77 -4.65
N LYS A 107 -9.90 11.59 -5.09
CA LYS A 107 -9.55 10.97 -6.38
C LYS A 107 -9.41 9.45 -6.22
N LEU A 108 -10.54 8.78 -6.01
CA LEU A 108 -10.59 7.33 -5.91
C LEU A 108 -10.79 6.72 -7.31
N PRO A 109 -10.23 5.51 -7.54
CA PRO A 109 -10.50 4.78 -8.77
C PRO A 109 -11.99 4.40 -8.85
N GLU A 110 -12.51 4.35 -10.05
CA GLU A 110 -13.88 3.88 -10.29
C GLU A 110 -14.04 2.43 -9.81
N ILE A 111 -15.21 2.13 -9.25
CA ILE A 111 -15.58 0.77 -8.84
C ILE A 111 -15.96 0.02 -10.11
N GLU A 112 -15.33 -1.10 -10.36
CA GLU A 112 -15.64 -1.97 -11.48
C GLU A 112 -17.00 -2.65 -11.22
N GLU A 113 -17.90 -2.65 -12.20
CA GLU A 113 -19.20 -3.33 -12.11
C GLU A 113 -19.04 -4.86 -12.04
N GLU A 114 -18.00 -5.40 -12.69
CA GLU A 114 -17.69 -6.82 -12.73
C GLU A 114 -16.20 -7.04 -12.47
N VAL A 115 -15.89 -7.94 -11.53
CA VAL A 115 -14.52 -8.33 -11.21
C VAL A 115 -14.34 -9.82 -11.45
N LYS A 116 -13.52 -10.19 -12.43
CA LYS A 116 -13.15 -11.58 -12.67
C LYS A 116 -12.12 -12.04 -11.65
N VAL A 117 -12.40 -13.16 -10.99
CA VAL A 117 -11.54 -13.69 -9.94
C VAL A 117 -11.21 -15.17 -10.16
N VAL A 118 -10.07 -15.58 -9.65
CA VAL A 118 -9.70 -16.95 -9.37
C VAL A 118 -9.44 -17.08 -7.89
N THR A 119 -9.94 -18.13 -7.27
CA THR A 119 -9.85 -18.30 -5.82
C THR A 119 -8.60 -19.09 -5.41
N TYR A 120 -7.97 -18.66 -4.34
CA TYR A 120 -6.93 -19.40 -3.63
C TYR A 120 -7.42 -19.72 -2.22
N VAL A 121 -7.54 -21.01 -1.89
CA VAL A 121 -7.93 -21.47 -0.56
C VAL A 121 -6.71 -21.45 0.34
N ALA A 122 -6.64 -20.47 1.22
CA ALA A 122 -5.47 -20.26 2.10
C ALA A 122 -5.49 -21.15 3.35
N ALA A 123 -6.68 -21.56 3.82
CA ALA A 123 -6.86 -22.49 4.93
C ALA A 123 -8.26 -23.07 4.95
N GLU A 124 -8.43 -24.23 5.60
CA GLU A 124 -9.76 -24.81 5.88
C GLU A 124 -10.51 -24.09 7.00
N GLY A 125 -9.79 -23.49 7.96
CA GLY A 125 -10.35 -22.78 9.11
C GLY A 125 -10.11 -21.27 9.04
N ASP A 126 -10.23 -20.64 10.19
CA ASP A 126 -10.06 -19.19 10.32
C ASP A 126 -8.65 -18.72 9.89
N ILE A 127 -8.61 -17.63 9.15
CA ILE A 127 -7.38 -16.90 8.83
C ILE A 127 -7.34 -15.68 9.72
N SER A 128 -6.45 -15.71 10.70
CA SER A 128 -6.29 -14.58 11.62
C SER A 128 -5.54 -13.41 11.00
N THR A 129 -5.70 -12.24 11.58
CA THR A 129 -4.88 -11.07 11.20
C THR A 129 -3.41 -11.28 11.54
N ASP A 130 -3.06 -12.19 12.46
CA ASP A 130 -1.67 -12.57 12.72
C ASP A 130 -1.08 -13.43 11.62
N LEU A 131 -1.86 -14.26 10.93
CA LEU A 131 -1.40 -14.97 9.74
C LEU A 131 -1.19 -14.02 8.56
N LEU A 132 -2.01 -12.99 8.43
CA LEU A 132 -1.90 -12.01 7.36
C LEU A 132 -0.81 -10.96 7.62
N SER A 133 -0.58 -10.61 8.88
CA SER A 133 0.36 -9.57 9.31
C SER A 133 0.80 -9.83 10.74
N PRO A 134 1.81 -10.68 10.96
CA PRO A 134 2.25 -11.09 12.28
C PRO A 134 2.65 -9.91 13.18
N GLY A 135 2.22 -9.94 14.45
CA GLY A 135 2.50 -8.88 15.42
C GLY A 135 4.00 -8.72 15.70
N ASN A 136 4.73 -9.82 15.74
CA ASN A 136 6.19 -9.82 15.95
C ASN A 136 6.96 -9.21 14.76
N GLN A 137 6.32 -9.02 13.60
CA GLN A 137 6.89 -8.38 12.41
C GLN A 137 6.39 -6.93 12.23
N ALA A 138 5.82 -6.33 13.28
CA ALA A 138 5.25 -4.98 13.22
C ALA A 138 6.27 -3.91 12.78
N HIS A 139 7.54 -4.12 13.08
CA HIS A 139 8.64 -3.22 12.71
C HIS A 139 8.85 -3.09 11.19
N SER A 140 8.39 -4.06 10.39
CA SER A 140 8.53 -4.04 8.94
C SER A 140 7.33 -3.40 8.22
N ARG A 141 6.26 -3.01 8.93
CA ARG A 141 5.01 -2.51 8.34
C ARG A 141 5.13 -1.23 7.52
N SER A 142 6.16 -0.43 7.79
CA SER A 142 6.48 0.76 6.99
C SER A 142 7.01 0.44 5.59
N ASP A 143 7.42 -0.80 5.35
CA ASP A 143 7.87 -1.30 4.06
C ASP A 143 6.99 -2.48 3.64
N ARG A 144 6.04 -2.22 2.72
CA ARG A 144 5.05 -3.22 2.29
C ARG A 144 5.69 -4.44 1.63
N GLU A 145 6.74 -4.24 0.84
CA GLU A 145 7.44 -5.34 0.16
C GLU A 145 8.09 -6.28 1.17
N LEU A 146 8.73 -5.71 2.20
CA LEU A 146 9.34 -6.49 3.26
C LEU A 146 8.28 -7.17 4.13
N HIS A 147 7.25 -6.42 4.53
CA HIS A 147 6.19 -6.94 5.40
C HIS A 147 5.32 -7.98 4.70
N GLY A 148 5.11 -7.84 3.39
CA GLY A 148 4.36 -8.81 2.58
C GLY A 148 4.95 -10.22 2.63
N LYS A 149 6.27 -10.35 2.79
CA LYS A 149 6.95 -11.66 2.94
C LYS A 149 6.55 -12.41 4.21
N CYS A 150 5.88 -11.76 5.15
CA CYS A 150 5.39 -12.38 6.39
C CYS A 150 3.99 -13.00 6.26
N MET A 151 3.30 -12.79 5.14
CA MET A 151 1.91 -13.23 4.96
C MET A 151 1.82 -14.74 4.78
N ILE A 152 1.04 -15.40 5.64
CA ILE A 152 0.71 -16.84 5.63
C ILE A 152 1.94 -17.73 5.59
N SER A 153 2.49 -18.01 4.40
CA SER A 153 3.70 -18.81 4.21
C SER A 153 4.31 -18.53 2.83
N GLU A 154 5.58 -18.82 2.69
CA GLU A 154 6.28 -18.73 1.40
C GLU A 154 5.61 -19.61 0.32
N LYS A 155 5.18 -20.83 0.71
CA LYS A 155 4.45 -21.72 -0.18
C LYS A 155 3.18 -21.06 -0.74
N ALA A 156 2.36 -20.47 0.13
CA ALA A 156 1.14 -19.77 -0.29
C ALA A 156 1.44 -18.60 -1.22
N GLN A 157 2.50 -17.84 -0.95
CA GLN A 157 2.94 -16.72 -1.79
C GLN A 157 3.35 -17.18 -3.20
N LEU A 158 4.08 -18.30 -3.30
CA LEU A 158 4.46 -18.89 -4.58
C LEU A 158 3.23 -19.39 -5.35
N GLU A 159 2.32 -20.07 -4.70
CA GLU A 159 1.08 -20.58 -5.31
C GLU A 159 0.17 -19.43 -5.81
N ILE A 160 0.02 -18.38 -5.03
CA ILE A 160 -0.70 -17.15 -5.45
C ILE A 160 -0.03 -16.51 -6.67
N THR A 161 1.29 -16.44 -6.65
CA THR A 161 2.07 -15.87 -7.78
C THR A 161 1.87 -16.69 -9.04
N GLU A 162 1.83 -18.01 -8.92
CA GLU A 162 1.60 -18.90 -10.05
C GLU A 162 0.18 -18.77 -10.60
N LEU A 163 -0.83 -18.70 -9.72
CA LEU A 163 -2.21 -18.42 -10.14
C LEU A 163 -2.35 -17.10 -10.91
N LYS A 164 -1.64 -16.06 -10.49
CA LYS A 164 -1.63 -14.77 -11.21
C LYS A 164 -1.03 -14.91 -12.62
N LYS A 165 0.02 -15.70 -12.78
CA LYS A 165 0.63 -15.96 -14.10
C LYS A 165 -0.30 -16.76 -15.02
N GLN A 166 -0.98 -17.74 -14.46
CA GLN A 166 -1.92 -18.59 -15.22
C GLN A 166 -3.20 -17.84 -15.60
N HIS A 167 -3.59 -16.85 -14.83
CA HIS A 167 -4.82 -16.07 -15.02
C HIS A 167 -4.55 -14.56 -15.01
N PRO A 168 -3.82 -14.03 -16.00
CA PRO A 168 -3.39 -12.61 -16.01
C PRO A 168 -4.57 -11.62 -16.15
N ASP A 169 -5.71 -12.09 -16.65
CA ASP A 169 -6.97 -11.34 -16.79
C ASP A 169 -7.86 -11.36 -15.53
N LYS A 170 -7.46 -12.10 -14.50
CA LYS A 170 -8.22 -12.26 -13.26
C LYS A 170 -7.46 -11.78 -12.04
N ARG A 171 -8.20 -11.44 -11.01
CA ARG A 171 -7.63 -11.18 -9.68
C ARG A 171 -7.64 -12.46 -8.87
N VAL A 172 -6.66 -12.65 -8.00
CA VAL A 172 -6.68 -13.76 -7.06
C VAL A 172 -7.49 -13.33 -5.85
N MET A 173 -8.51 -14.12 -5.51
CA MET A 173 -9.27 -13.95 -4.28
C MET A 173 -8.80 -14.97 -3.25
N LEU A 174 -8.31 -14.48 -2.12
CA LEU A 174 -7.92 -15.31 -0.98
C LEU A 174 -9.16 -15.70 -0.17
N ILE A 175 -9.34 -16.97 0.10
CA ILE A 175 -10.50 -17.45 0.87
C ILE A 175 -10.10 -18.42 2.00
N ALA A 176 -10.95 -18.45 3.04
CA ALA A 176 -10.97 -19.46 4.07
C ALA A 176 -12.13 -20.43 3.78
N GLU A 177 -11.87 -21.72 3.60
CA GLU A 177 -12.89 -22.66 3.12
C GLU A 177 -14.05 -22.86 4.11
N LYS A 178 -13.75 -23.04 5.39
CA LYS A 178 -14.72 -23.31 6.45
C LYS A 178 -14.62 -22.35 7.63
N GLY A 179 -14.00 -21.21 7.43
CA GLY A 179 -13.74 -20.24 8.49
C GLY A 179 -13.95 -18.81 8.04
N THR A 180 -13.54 -17.90 8.90
CA THR A 180 -13.55 -16.46 8.63
C THR A 180 -12.15 -15.95 8.36
N MET A 181 -12.07 -14.87 7.61
CA MET A 181 -10.81 -14.22 7.29
C MET A 181 -10.66 -12.88 8.03
N GLY A 182 -9.49 -12.66 8.62
CA GLY A 182 -9.20 -11.42 9.33
C GLY A 182 -9.66 -11.43 10.79
N VAL A 183 -9.81 -12.61 11.38
CA VAL A 183 -10.15 -12.77 12.81
C VAL A 183 -9.02 -12.21 13.68
N GLY A 184 -9.37 -11.41 14.68
CA GLY A 184 -8.42 -10.83 15.63
C GLY A 184 -8.32 -9.31 15.56
N SER A 185 -7.16 -8.76 15.89
CA SER A 185 -6.93 -7.32 15.90
C SER A 185 -7.11 -6.69 14.52
N SER A 186 -7.74 -5.53 14.45
CA SER A 186 -7.84 -4.77 13.20
C SER A 186 -6.45 -4.34 12.73
N ARG A 187 -6.01 -4.85 11.57
CA ARG A 187 -4.69 -4.58 10.99
C ARG A 187 -4.79 -4.23 9.53
N MET A 188 -4.65 -2.95 9.21
CA MET A 188 -4.57 -2.48 7.83
C MET A 188 -3.39 -3.13 7.08
N SER A 189 -2.29 -3.43 7.77
CA SER A 189 -1.15 -4.13 7.18
C SER A 189 -1.48 -5.53 6.65
N GLY A 190 -2.43 -6.25 7.27
CA GLY A 190 -2.92 -7.51 6.73
C GLY A 190 -3.61 -7.34 5.37
N VAL A 191 -4.44 -6.31 5.25
CA VAL A 191 -5.09 -5.94 4.00
C VAL A 191 -4.07 -5.56 2.93
N ASN A 192 -3.05 -4.77 3.31
CA ASN A 192 -1.97 -4.39 2.39
C ASN A 192 -1.18 -5.60 1.90
N ASN A 193 -0.91 -6.58 2.76
CA ASN A 193 -0.20 -7.80 2.38
C ASN A 193 -1.02 -8.64 1.41
N VAL A 194 -2.31 -8.80 1.67
CA VAL A 194 -3.22 -9.49 0.74
C VAL A 194 -3.20 -8.81 -0.63
N ALA A 195 -3.34 -7.49 -0.67
CA ALA A 195 -3.31 -6.73 -1.92
C ALA A 195 -1.99 -6.86 -2.69
N LEU A 196 -0.87 -6.88 -1.98
CA LEU A 196 0.45 -7.06 -2.57
C LEU A 196 0.55 -8.39 -3.36
N TRP A 197 0.09 -9.46 -2.76
CA TRP A 197 0.18 -10.80 -3.37
C TRP A 197 -0.91 -11.07 -4.40
N THR A 198 -2.12 -10.60 -4.19
CA THR A 198 -3.28 -10.93 -5.04
C THR A 198 -3.48 -9.98 -6.21
N GLY A 199 -2.88 -8.79 -6.21
CA GLY A 199 -2.95 -7.84 -7.32
C GLY A 199 -3.08 -6.40 -6.88
N LYS A 200 -3.74 -5.56 -7.59
CA LYS A 200 -3.82 -4.10 -7.50
C LYS A 200 -3.64 -3.50 -6.09
N GLN A 201 -2.48 -2.92 -5.86
CA GLN A 201 -2.09 -2.33 -4.59
C GLN A 201 -2.68 -0.92 -4.37
N ALA A 202 -2.91 -0.21 -5.45
CA ALA A 202 -3.27 1.20 -5.41
C ALA A 202 -4.76 1.46 -5.14
N SER A 203 -5.61 0.44 -5.22
CA SER A 203 -7.03 0.62 -4.96
C SER A 203 -7.40 0.24 -3.53
N PRO A 204 -7.97 1.13 -2.74
CA PRO A 204 -8.49 0.79 -1.42
C PRO A 204 -9.60 -0.26 -1.47
N TYR A 205 -10.17 -0.52 -2.65
CA TYR A 205 -11.26 -1.48 -2.83
C TYR A 205 -10.78 -2.90 -3.11
N VAL A 206 -9.62 -3.08 -3.71
CA VAL A 206 -9.12 -4.40 -4.11
C VAL A 206 -8.77 -5.31 -2.94
N PRO A 207 -8.10 -4.82 -1.88
CA PRO A 207 -7.83 -5.65 -0.72
C PRO A 207 -9.08 -6.18 -0.06
N PHE A 208 -10.14 -5.43 -0.16
CA PHE A 208 -11.39 -5.73 0.52
C PHE A 208 -12.12 -6.89 -0.10
N VAL A 209 -11.95 -7.13 -1.39
CA VAL A 209 -12.47 -8.30 -2.05
C VAL A 209 -11.91 -9.56 -1.43
N ASN A 210 -10.70 -9.51 -0.99
CA ASN A 210 -10.01 -10.66 -0.44
C ASN A 210 -10.31 -10.92 1.04
N ILE A 211 -11.00 -9.98 1.70
CA ILE A 211 -11.43 -10.10 3.08
C ILE A 211 -12.93 -10.49 3.15
N ALA A 212 -13.59 -10.50 2.03
CA ALA A 212 -14.99 -10.88 1.89
C ALA A 212 -15.39 -12.19 2.56
N PRO A 213 -14.53 -13.21 2.63
CA PRO A 213 -14.89 -14.46 3.31
C PRO A 213 -15.18 -14.32 4.79
N ILE A 214 -14.79 -13.25 5.43
CA ILE A 214 -15.21 -12.98 6.83
C ILE A 214 -16.72 -13.12 6.99
N VAL A 215 -17.45 -13.03 5.90
CA VAL A 215 -18.90 -13.03 5.91
C VAL A 215 -19.46 -14.04 4.92
N ALA A 216 -18.65 -14.98 4.43
CA ALA A 216 -19.11 -16.06 3.56
C ALA A 216 -20.24 -16.90 4.19
N GLY A 217 -20.44 -16.82 5.51
CA GLY A 217 -21.62 -17.32 6.19
C GLY A 217 -22.91 -16.56 5.87
N THR A 218 -22.87 -15.45 5.15
CA THR A 218 -24.02 -14.58 4.90
C THR A 218 -24.37 -14.35 3.43
N ASN A 219 -23.98 -15.24 2.55
CA ASN A 219 -24.43 -15.27 1.14
C ASN A 219 -24.06 -14.10 0.24
N GLY A 220 -23.12 -13.26 0.62
CA GLY A 220 -22.75 -12.14 -0.24
C GLY A 220 -21.28 -11.80 -0.19
N ILE A 221 -20.62 -11.90 -1.32
CA ILE A 221 -19.19 -11.59 -1.41
C ILE A 221 -18.97 -10.07 -1.45
N SER A 222 -19.76 -9.36 -2.18
CA SER A 222 -19.54 -7.97 -2.54
C SER A 222 -19.84 -6.95 -1.43
N PRO A 223 -20.94 -7.04 -0.69
CA PRO A 223 -21.29 -6.06 0.34
C PRO A 223 -20.31 -6.02 1.52
N ILE A 224 -19.65 -7.10 1.72
CA ILE A 224 -18.80 -7.34 2.87
C ILE A 224 -17.46 -6.66 2.78
N PHE A 225 -17.00 -6.51 1.62
CA PHE A 225 -15.86 -5.75 1.34
C PHE A 225 -15.97 -4.32 1.75
N LEU A 226 -17.01 -3.68 1.25
CA LEU A 226 -17.42 -2.34 1.63
C LEU A 226 -17.69 -2.27 3.15
N THR A 227 -18.23 -3.35 3.73
CA THR A 227 -18.50 -3.41 5.17
C THR A 227 -17.24 -3.54 5.99
N THR A 228 -16.24 -4.28 5.54
CA THR A 228 -14.99 -4.39 6.28
C THR A 228 -14.19 -3.10 6.26
N VAL A 229 -14.16 -2.40 5.12
CA VAL A 229 -13.62 -1.05 5.04
C VAL A 229 -14.44 -0.08 5.82
N GLY A 230 -15.75 -0.12 5.61
CA GLY A 230 -16.70 0.69 6.33
C GLY A 230 -16.64 0.44 7.83
N ALA A 231 -16.46 -0.81 8.28
CA ALA A 231 -16.34 -1.13 9.70
C ALA A 231 -15.04 -0.56 10.32
N VAL A 232 -13.92 -0.61 9.62
CA VAL A 232 -12.69 0.01 10.11
C VAL A 232 -12.81 1.53 10.14
N SER A 233 -13.34 2.12 9.09
CA SER A 233 -13.60 3.55 9.03
C SER A 233 -14.69 3.97 10.02
N TYR A 234 -15.71 3.15 10.17
CA TYR A 234 -16.85 3.39 11.07
C TYR A 234 -16.42 3.29 12.53
N THR A 235 -15.56 2.36 12.90
CA THR A 235 -15.04 2.26 14.29
C THR A 235 -14.23 3.50 14.68
N HIS A 236 -13.55 4.11 13.71
CA HIS A 236 -12.84 5.36 13.93
C HIS A 236 -13.72 6.61 13.88
N LEU A 237 -14.82 6.56 13.13
CA LEU A 237 -15.74 7.70 12.98
C LEU A 237 -16.87 7.73 14.00
N THR A 238 -17.18 6.61 14.63
CA THR A 238 -18.32 6.48 15.55
C THR A 238 -17.94 6.25 16.99
N LEU A 239 -16.69 6.39 17.35
CA LEU A 239 -16.37 6.63 18.76
C LEU A 239 -16.86 8.04 19.09
N PRO A 240 -18.06 8.20 19.66
CA PRO A 240 -18.45 9.49 20.13
C PRO A 240 -17.55 9.79 21.31
N THR A 241 -16.88 10.84 21.17
CA THR A 241 -16.80 11.88 22.20
C THR A 241 -17.12 11.44 23.61
#